data_7e292543434daad968267755521cfd50
#
_entry.id   7e292543434daad968267755521cfd50
#
_cell.length_a   1.000
_cell.length_b   1.000
_cell.length_c   1.000
_cell.angle_alpha   90.00
_cell.angle_beta   90.00
_cell.angle_gamma   90.00
#
_symmetry.space_group_name_H-M   'P 1'
#
loop_
_entity.id
_entity.type
_entity.pdbx_description
1 polymer ?
#
loop_
_entity_poly.entity_id
_entity_poly.type
_entity_poly.pdbx_seq_one_letter_code
_entity_poly.pdbx_strand_id
1 'polypeptide(L)'
;LSERVYEFPALPRNTFHGLPGLLADSLPDKWGNALIDAWLATQGRTAESFSAVERLCYTGARGMGALEFVPVLGPKPRTATKIEVDALLRLAGEVLTHRDDLQGHFDRAGKEKALRDILLVGTSAGGARAKAVIAWNHETNEVRSGQVAAGKGFDYWLLKFDGVAGNRDKELEDPKGYGTIEYAYYLMARAAGITMTECRLLEENGRRHFMTRRFDRLAQGEKLHMQSLCALAHFDFNHAGAYAYEQALLTIRQLQLPMAAV
;
A
#
# COMPACT_ATOMS: atom_id res chain seq x y z
N LEU A 1 13.84 5.70 30.12
CA LEU A 1 12.97 6.09 29.02
C LEU A 1 12.20 7.33 29.45
N SER A 2 12.27 8.41 28.67
CA SER A 2 11.52 9.64 28.92
C SER A 2 10.02 9.33 28.72
N GLU A 3 9.19 9.61 29.74
CA GLU A 3 7.73 9.55 29.64
C GLU A 3 7.15 10.74 28.86
N ARG A 4 7.96 11.40 28.04
CA ARG A 4 7.57 12.59 27.31
C ARG A 4 6.64 12.21 26.15
N VAL A 5 5.40 12.64 26.22
CA VAL A 5 4.45 12.58 25.11
C VAL A 5 4.79 13.70 24.14
N TYR A 6 5.03 13.36 22.88
CA TYR A 6 5.24 14.33 21.81
C TYR A 6 3.91 14.55 21.09
N GLU A 7 3.49 15.82 21.03
CA GLU A 7 2.30 16.24 20.31
C GLU A 7 2.69 17.15 19.14
N PHE A 8 1.94 17.04 18.05
CA PHE A 8 2.14 17.83 16.83
C PHE A 8 0.86 18.59 16.48
N PRO A 9 0.44 19.56 17.31
CA PRO A 9 -0.87 20.23 17.18
C PRO A 9 -1.01 21.07 15.90
N ALA A 10 0.11 21.46 15.29
CA ALA A 10 0.13 22.18 14.02
C ALA A 10 -0.15 21.29 12.79
N LEU A 11 -0.11 19.95 12.94
CA LEU A 11 -0.34 19.02 11.85
C LEU A 11 -1.82 18.60 11.80
N PRO A 12 -2.46 18.61 10.61
CA PRO A 12 -3.83 18.16 10.45
C PRO A 12 -4.01 16.71 10.95
N ARG A 13 -4.90 16.52 11.91
CA ARG A 13 -5.15 15.20 12.53
C ARG A 13 -5.73 14.17 11.58
N ASN A 14 -6.55 14.58 10.63
CA ASN A 14 -7.13 13.71 9.60
C ASN A 14 -6.09 13.14 8.63
N THR A 15 -4.94 13.80 8.49
CA THR A 15 -3.85 13.41 7.58
C THR A 15 -2.70 12.75 8.33
N PHE A 16 -2.29 13.33 9.47
CA PHE A 16 -1.10 12.86 10.21
C PHE A 16 -1.41 12.05 11.47
N HIS A 17 -2.68 11.97 11.88
CA HIS A 17 -3.14 11.17 13.02
C HIS A 17 -2.40 11.45 14.34
N GLY A 18 -1.90 12.69 14.52
CA GLY A 18 -1.10 13.09 15.68
C GLY A 18 0.36 12.65 15.64
N LEU A 19 0.83 12.14 14.51
CA LEU A 19 2.21 11.68 14.29
C LEU A 19 2.99 12.68 13.42
N PRO A 20 4.34 12.74 13.53
CA PRO A 20 5.14 13.46 12.54
C PRO A 20 5.06 12.79 11.18
N GLY A 21 5.27 13.56 10.10
CA GLY A 21 5.14 13.08 8.72
C GLY A 21 5.89 11.79 8.43
N LEU A 22 7.13 11.66 8.93
CA LEU A 22 7.93 10.42 8.79
C LEU A 22 7.20 9.14 9.24
N LEU A 23 6.47 9.21 10.35
CA LEU A 23 5.73 8.06 10.89
C LEU A 23 4.35 7.94 10.23
N ALA A 24 3.68 9.08 10.01
CA ALA A 24 2.36 9.10 9.38
C ALA A 24 2.37 8.50 7.97
N ASP A 25 3.45 8.69 7.22
CA ASP A 25 3.64 8.14 5.88
C ASP A 25 3.68 6.60 5.82
N SER A 26 3.99 5.98 6.94
CA SER A 26 3.99 4.51 7.07
C SER A 26 2.66 3.93 7.53
N LEU A 27 1.67 4.79 7.84
CA LEU A 27 0.34 4.34 8.21
C LEU A 27 -0.36 3.69 7.01
N PRO A 28 -1.17 2.66 7.25
CA PRO A 28 -2.10 2.17 6.24
C PRO A 28 -3.06 3.28 5.83
N ASP A 29 -3.32 3.40 4.54
CA ASP A 29 -4.34 4.31 4.04
C ASP A 29 -5.73 3.63 3.90
N LYS A 30 -6.63 4.21 3.11
CA LYS A 30 -8.02 3.74 3.01
C LYS A 30 -8.13 2.23 2.71
N TRP A 31 -7.33 1.71 1.79
CA TRP A 31 -7.34 0.28 1.46
C TRP A 31 -6.78 -0.57 2.59
N GLY A 32 -5.59 -0.22 3.08
CA GLY A 32 -4.93 -0.93 4.18
C GLY A 32 -5.76 -0.89 5.46
N ASN A 33 -6.40 0.24 5.78
CA ASN A 33 -7.30 0.37 6.91
C ASN A 33 -8.54 -0.52 6.76
N ALA A 34 -9.17 -0.59 5.58
CA ALA A 34 -10.30 -1.49 5.35
C ALA A 34 -9.95 -2.96 5.63
N LEU A 35 -8.74 -3.38 5.26
CA LEU A 35 -8.25 -4.73 5.57
C LEU A 35 -8.03 -4.94 7.07
N ILE A 36 -7.42 -3.97 7.75
CA ILE A 36 -7.19 -4.05 9.20
C ILE A 36 -8.53 -4.05 9.96
N ASP A 37 -9.48 -3.23 9.55
CA ASP A 37 -10.79 -3.13 10.17
C ASP A 37 -11.57 -4.45 10.00
N ALA A 38 -11.47 -5.11 8.83
CA ALA A 38 -12.00 -6.45 8.61
C ALA A 38 -11.37 -7.49 9.55
N TRP A 39 -10.05 -7.41 9.76
CA TRP A 39 -9.35 -8.28 10.70
C TRP A 39 -9.76 -8.01 12.15
N LEU A 40 -9.88 -6.74 12.56
CA LEU A 40 -10.34 -6.37 13.91
C LEU A 40 -11.76 -6.89 14.17
N ALA A 41 -12.65 -6.79 13.18
CA ALA A 41 -14.02 -7.31 13.27
C ALA A 41 -14.06 -8.81 13.56
N THR A 42 -13.14 -9.61 12.97
CA THR A 42 -13.04 -11.06 13.30
C THR A 42 -12.61 -11.33 14.75
N GLN A 43 -12.08 -10.32 15.44
CA GLN A 43 -11.68 -10.39 16.84
C GLN A 43 -12.66 -9.69 17.79
N GLY A 44 -13.82 -9.27 17.28
CA GLY A 44 -14.82 -8.53 18.04
C GLY A 44 -14.38 -7.12 18.44
N ARG A 45 -13.40 -6.53 17.72
CA ARG A 45 -12.89 -5.18 17.96
C ARG A 45 -13.40 -4.21 16.90
N THR A 46 -13.54 -2.93 17.26
CA THR A 46 -13.90 -1.85 16.34
C THR A 46 -12.65 -1.12 15.80
N ALA A 47 -12.81 -0.41 14.69
CA ALA A 47 -11.73 0.37 14.06
C ALA A 47 -11.16 1.44 15.02
N GLU A 48 -12.01 2.08 15.82
CA GLU A 48 -11.67 3.13 16.79
C GLU A 48 -10.86 2.59 17.98
N SER A 49 -11.01 1.29 18.27
CA SER A 49 -10.26 0.62 19.35
C SER A 49 -8.78 0.42 19.04
N PHE A 50 -8.33 0.80 17.82
CA PHE A 50 -6.98 0.54 17.32
C PHE A 50 -6.32 1.85 16.91
N SER A 51 -5.40 2.33 17.74
CA SER A 51 -4.73 3.63 17.56
C SER A 51 -3.79 3.66 16.35
N ALA A 52 -3.39 4.86 15.92
CA ALA A 52 -2.42 5.04 14.84
C ALA A 52 -1.09 4.31 15.13
N VAL A 53 -0.61 4.34 16.38
CA VAL A 53 0.61 3.63 16.79
C VAL A 53 0.44 2.11 16.67
N GLU A 54 -0.71 1.58 17.10
CA GLU A 54 -1.01 0.15 16.93
C GLU A 54 -1.09 -0.24 15.45
N ARG A 55 -1.60 0.64 14.56
CA ARG A 55 -1.61 0.41 13.11
C ARG A 55 -0.20 0.39 12.52
N LEU A 56 0.73 1.21 13.00
CA LEU A 56 2.16 1.10 12.66
C LEU A 56 2.73 -0.25 13.12
N CYS A 57 2.49 -0.63 14.36
CA CYS A 57 2.91 -1.94 14.89
C CYS A 57 2.27 -3.11 14.14
N TYR A 58 1.03 -2.96 13.68
CA TYR A 58 0.40 -3.94 12.80
C TYR A 58 1.11 -4.04 11.45
N THR A 59 1.49 -2.93 10.86
CA THR A 59 2.30 -2.90 9.62
C THR A 59 3.65 -3.60 9.85
N GLY A 60 4.32 -3.32 10.98
CA GLY A 60 5.58 -3.96 11.37
C GLY A 60 6.68 -3.75 10.33
N ALA A 61 7.26 -4.83 9.82
CA ALA A 61 8.31 -4.81 8.78
C ALA A 61 7.76 -4.81 7.35
N ARG A 62 6.43 -4.76 7.16
CA ARG A 62 5.78 -4.89 5.85
C ARG A 62 5.57 -3.56 5.13
N GLY A 63 5.91 -2.43 5.74
CA GLY A 63 5.73 -1.10 5.20
C GLY A 63 6.44 -0.86 3.87
N MET A 64 6.04 0.22 3.18
CA MET A 64 6.83 0.80 2.11
C MET A 64 8.07 1.47 2.72
N GLY A 65 9.18 1.48 1.96
CA GLY A 65 10.45 1.98 2.47
C GLY A 65 11.12 1.03 3.47
N ALA A 66 12.00 1.58 4.34
CA ALA A 66 12.86 0.80 5.24
C ALA A 66 12.43 0.86 6.72
N LEU A 67 11.41 1.65 7.08
CA LEU A 67 10.97 1.73 8.48
C LEU A 67 10.31 0.42 8.92
N GLU A 68 10.62 0.01 10.13
CA GLU A 68 10.05 -1.18 10.78
C GLU A 68 9.57 -0.82 12.18
N PHE A 69 8.41 -1.37 12.56
CA PHE A 69 7.76 -1.06 13.82
C PHE A 69 7.68 -2.29 14.72
N VAL A 70 8.06 -2.11 15.98
CA VAL A 70 8.00 -3.17 16.99
C VAL A 70 7.26 -2.67 18.23
N PRO A 71 6.49 -3.54 18.92
CA PRO A 71 6.25 -4.96 18.64
C PRO A 71 5.39 -5.16 17.38
N VAL A 72 5.58 -6.28 16.67
CA VAL A 72 4.75 -6.62 15.50
C VAL A 72 3.43 -7.21 15.97
N LEU A 73 2.32 -6.50 15.71
CA LEU A 73 0.95 -6.94 16.07
C LEU A 73 0.24 -7.68 14.93
N GLY A 74 0.63 -7.40 13.68
CA GLY A 74 0.03 -8.01 12.50
C GLY A 74 0.52 -9.43 12.21
N PRO A 75 -0.05 -10.07 11.17
CA PRO A 75 0.38 -11.39 10.76
C PRO A 75 1.86 -11.38 10.33
N LYS A 76 2.62 -12.36 10.84
CA LYS A 76 4.05 -12.51 10.53
C LYS A 76 4.20 -13.44 9.34
N PRO A 77 4.64 -12.95 8.17
CA PRO A 77 4.97 -13.84 7.08
C PRO A 77 6.24 -14.64 7.47
N ARG A 78 6.14 -15.96 7.49
CA ARG A 78 7.27 -16.83 7.82
C ARG A 78 8.05 -17.26 6.59
N THR A 79 7.35 -17.45 5.47
CA THR A 79 7.91 -17.86 4.18
C THR A 79 7.12 -17.18 3.05
N ALA A 80 7.76 -16.97 1.91
CA ALA A 80 7.07 -16.50 0.71
C ALA A 80 6.22 -17.65 0.14
N THR A 81 4.91 -17.64 0.42
CA THR A 81 3.96 -18.60 -0.13
C THR A 81 3.48 -18.18 -1.51
N LYS A 82 3.19 -19.16 -2.37
CA LYS A 82 2.52 -18.93 -3.65
C LYS A 82 1.15 -18.31 -3.42
N ILE A 83 0.81 -17.31 -4.23
CA ILE A 83 -0.43 -16.54 -4.14
C ILE A 83 -1.21 -16.70 -5.43
N GLU A 84 -2.51 -16.95 -5.29
CA GLU A 84 -3.49 -16.92 -6.37
C GLU A 84 -4.08 -15.51 -6.46
N VAL A 85 -3.72 -14.76 -7.49
CA VAL A 85 -4.14 -13.34 -7.67
C VAL A 85 -5.66 -13.23 -7.76
N ASP A 86 -6.31 -14.13 -8.46
CA ASP A 86 -7.77 -14.16 -8.59
C ASP A 86 -8.48 -14.40 -7.25
N ALA A 87 -7.90 -15.18 -6.35
CA ALA A 87 -8.42 -15.35 -4.98
C ALA A 87 -8.31 -14.04 -4.17
N LEU A 88 -7.19 -13.33 -4.29
CA LEU A 88 -7.02 -12.01 -3.66
C LEU A 88 -8.01 -10.98 -4.22
N LEU A 89 -8.26 -11.00 -5.53
CA LEU A 89 -9.20 -10.10 -6.20
C LEU A 89 -10.63 -10.30 -5.67
N ARG A 90 -11.10 -11.56 -5.60
CA ARG A 90 -12.43 -11.87 -5.05
C ARG A 90 -12.58 -11.37 -3.63
N LEU A 91 -11.57 -11.64 -2.79
CA LEU A 91 -11.59 -11.21 -1.40
C LEU A 91 -11.52 -9.69 -1.24
N ALA A 92 -10.74 -9.01 -2.09
CA ALA A 92 -10.71 -7.54 -2.12
C ALA A 92 -12.11 -6.97 -2.41
N GLY A 93 -12.84 -7.54 -3.37
CA GLY A 93 -14.23 -7.18 -3.64
C GLY A 93 -15.15 -7.43 -2.43
N GLU A 94 -15.03 -8.57 -1.76
CA GLU A 94 -15.81 -8.87 -0.54
C GLU A 94 -15.55 -7.86 0.58
N VAL A 95 -14.29 -7.55 0.88
CA VAL A 95 -13.93 -6.56 1.93
C VAL A 95 -14.50 -5.18 1.60
N LEU A 96 -14.41 -4.73 0.35
CA LEU A 96 -14.88 -3.40 -0.03
C LEU A 96 -16.40 -3.31 -0.11
N THR A 97 -17.08 -4.37 -0.53
CA THR A 97 -18.55 -4.42 -0.65
C THR A 97 -19.22 -4.48 0.72
N HIS A 98 -18.63 -5.18 1.68
CA HIS A 98 -19.20 -5.40 3.02
C HIS A 98 -18.51 -4.58 4.12
N ARG A 99 -17.93 -3.44 3.75
CA ARG A 99 -17.18 -2.57 4.69
C ARG A 99 -17.98 -2.20 5.94
N ASP A 100 -19.28 -2.05 5.82
CA ASP A 100 -20.17 -1.61 6.90
C ASP A 100 -20.72 -2.78 7.76
N ASP A 101 -20.58 -4.04 7.32
CA ASP A 101 -21.00 -5.25 8.04
C ASP A 101 -19.97 -6.38 7.97
N LEU A 102 -18.78 -6.09 8.45
CA LEU A 102 -17.66 -7.04 8.40
C LEU A 102 -17.81 -8.20 9.38
N GLN A 103 -18.47 -8.01 10.55
CA GLN A 103 -18.57 -9.01 11.59
C GLN A 103 -19.39 -10.24 11.18
N GLY A 104 -20.49 -10.05 10.47
CA GLY A 104 -21.34 -11.17 10.01
C GLY A 104 -20.79 -11.96 8.83
N HIS A 105 -19.83 -11.42 8.11
CA HIS A 105 -19.43 -11.94 6.78
C HIS A 105 -18.19 -12.86 6.82
N PHE A 106 -17.27 -12.65 7.76
CA PHE A 106 -15.97 -13.34 7.81
C PHE A 106 -15.91 -14.56 8.74
N ASP A 107 -17.01 -14.89 9.42
CA ASP A 107 -17.09 -15.95 10.46
C ASP A 107 -17.09 -17.39 9.88
N ARG A 108 -16.84 -17.58 8.57
CA ARG A 108 -16.83 -18.90 7.93
C ARG A 108 -15.41 -19.40 7.70
N ALA A 109 -15.10 -20.61 8.18
CA ALA A 109 -13.77 -21.24 8.24
C ALA A 109 -12.94 -21.24 6.94
N GLY A 110 -13.54 -21.09 5.75
CA GLY A 110 -12.81 -20.97 4.48
C GLY A 110 -12.28 -19.55 4.16
N LYS A 111 -12.84 -18.52 4.78
CA LYS A 111 -12.49 -17.12 4.52
C LYS A 111 -11.32 -16.64 5.37
N GLU A 112 -11.06 -17.27 6.51
CA GLU A 112 -9.98 -16.86 7.43
C GLU A 112 -8.58 -16.96 6.79
N LYS A 113 -8.33 -18.02 6.03
CA LYS A 113 -7.05 -18.18 5.31
C LYS A 113 -6.90 -17.09 4.23
N ALA A 114 -7.92 -16.88 3.41
CA ALA A 114 -7.89 -15.89 2.34
C ALA A 114 -7.75 -14.47 2.90
N LEU A 115 -8.45 -14.14 4.00
CA LEU A 115 -8.29 -12.87 4.71
C LEU A 115 -6.85 -12.71 5.23
N ARG A 116 -6.26 -13.75 5.78
CA ARG A 116 -4.87 -13.73 6.22
C ARG A 116 -3.91 -13.48 5.06
N ASP A 117 -4.13 -14.09 3.91
CA ASP A 117 -3.27 -13.94 2.72
C ASP A 117 -3.34 -12.51 2.18
N ILE A 118 -4.54 -11.90 2.08
CA ILE A 118 -4.66 -10.50 1.63
C ILE A 118 -4.12 -9.50 2.65
N LEU A 119 -4.28 -9.75 3.95
CA LEU A 119 -3.68 -8.96 5.02
C LEU A 119 -2.15 -8.96 4.96
N LEU A 120 -1.56 -10.08 4.57
CA LEU A 120 -0.11 -10.19 4.40
C LEU A 120 0.41 -9.32 3.26
N VAL A 121 -0.34 -9.12 2.19
CA VAL A 121 0.16 -8.46 0.97
C VAL A 121 -0.48 -7.10 0.68
N GLY A 122 -1.65 -6.80 1.26
CA GLY A 122 -2.46 -5.63 0.91
C GLY A 122 -2.34 -4.42 1.85
N THR A 123 -1.90 -4.61 3.09
CA THR A 123 -2.03 -3.58 4.14
C THR A 123 -1.00 -2.46 4.08
N SER A 124 0.10 -2.62 3.37
CA SER A 124 1.27 -1.73 3.48
C SER A 124 1.49 -0.78 2.31
N ALA A 125 0.62 -0.80 1.31
CA ALA A 125 0.77 0.05 0.13
C ALA A 125 -0.25 1.18 0.13
N GLY A 126 0.21 2.42 -0.06
CA GLY A 126 -0.60 3.62 -0.04
C GLY A 126 -1.67 3.72 -1.15
N GLY A 127 -2.80 4.43 -0.91
CA GLY A 127 -3.88 4.72 -1.85
C GLY A 127 -5.22 4.03 -1.55
N ALA A 128 -6.31 4.55 -2.11
CA ALA A 128 -7.67 4.10 -1.83
C ALA A 128 -8.04 2.79 -2.52
N ARG A 129 -7.44 2.49 -3.67
CA ARG A 129 -7.77 1.32 -4.49
C ARG A 129 -7.12 0.05 -3.98
N ALA A 130 -7.81 -1.08 -4.18
CA ALA A 130 -7.33 -2.41 -3.82
C ALA A 130 -6.02 -2.75 -4.54
N LYS A 131 -5.01 -3.15 -3.77
CA LYS A 131 -3.68 -3.47 -4.27
C LYS A 131 -2.95 -4.47 -3.38
N ALA A 132 -1.89 -5.06 -3.91
CA ALA A 132 -1.06 -6.01 -3.18
C ALA A 132 0.43 -5.78 -3.46
N VAL A 133 1.26 -6.06 -2.46
CA VAL A 133 2.71 -6.14 -2.61
C VAL A 133 3.08 -7.60 -2.89
N ILE A 134 3.55 -7.84 -4.10
CA ILE A 134 3.88 -9.18 -4.58
C ILE A 134 5.36 -9.30 -4.96
N ALA A 135 5.84 -10.54 -4.98
CA ALA A 135 7.05 -10.92 -5.67
C ALA A 135 6.64 -11.79 -6.87
N TRP A 136 7.14 -11.45 -8.05
CA TRP A 136 6.78 -12.11 -9.29
C TRP A 136 8.02 -12.60 -10.03
N ASN A 137 7.96 -13.86 -10.45
CA ASN A 137 8.95 -14.45 -11.33
C ASN A 137 8.37 -14.47 -12.76
N HIS A 138 8.95 -13.67 -13.65
CA HIS A 138 8.44 -13.50 -15.01
C HIS A 138 8.67 -14.73 -15.91
N GLU A 139 9.65 -15.60 -15.59
CA GLU A 139 9.95 -16.80 -16.37
C GLU A 139 8.94 -17.93 -16.08
N THR A 140 8.58 -18.09 -14.81
CA THR A 140 7.65 -19.15 -14.37
C THR A 140 6.23 -18.65 -14.20
N ASN A 141 6.00 -17.35 -14.30
CA ASN A 141 4.75 -16.64 -13.97
C ASN A 141 4.24 -16.90 -12.54
N GLU A 142 5.13 -17.30 -11.64
CA GLU A 142 4.79 -17.55 -10.24
C GLU A 142 4.72 -16.24 -9.46
N VAL A 143 3.62 -16.09 -8.68
CA VAL A 143 3.41 -14.97 -7.77
C VAL A 143 3.54 -15.45 -6.33
N ARG A 144 4.29 -14.71 -5.52
CA ARG A 144 4.47 -14.92 -4.07
C ARG A 144 4.20 -13.64 -3.29
N SER A 145 4.12 -13.75 -1.97
CA SER A 145 4.12 -12.57 -1.11
C SER A 145 5.41 -11.77 -1.28
N GLY A 146 5.27 -10.46 -1.57
CA GLY A 146 6.38 -9.52 -1.66
C GLY A 146 6.83 -8.93 -0.32
N GLN A 147 6.32 -9.46 0.80
CA GLN A 147 6.61 -8.94 2.14
C GLN A 147 7.82 -9.61 2.82
N VAL A 148 8.31 -10.69 2.25
CA VAL A 148 9.51 -11.43 2.68
C VAL A 148 10.38 -11.75 1.47
N ALA A 149 11.61 -12.15 1.70
CA ALA A 149 12.48 -12.59 0.64
C ALA A 149 11.86 -13.77 -0.12
N ALA A 150 11.56 -13.55 -1.41
CA ALA A 150 10.86 -14.52 -2.24
C ALA A 150 11.78 -15.55 -2.90
N GLY A 151 13.10 -15.35 -2.78
CA GLY A 151 14.10 -16.21 -3.39
C GLY A 151 14.64 -15.68 -4.73
N LYS A 152 15.54 -16.45 -5.33
CA LYS A 152 16.19 -16.08 -6.59
C LYS A 152 15.18 -16.08 -7.75
N GLY A 153 15.30 -15.11 -8.67
CA GLY A 153 14.45 -14.99 -9.84
C GLY A 153 13.14 -14.24 -9.62
N PHE A 154 12.90 -13.70 -8.41
CA PHE A 154 11.74 -12.90 -8.09
C PHE A 154 12.10 -11.42 -7.97
N ASP A 155 11.30 -10.57 -8.63
CA ASP A 155 11.30 -9.13 -8.46
C ASP A 155 10.09 -8.68 -7.64
N TYR A 156 10.22 -7.53 -6.96
CA TYR A 156 9.18 -7.00 -6.07
C TYR A 156 8.33 -5.95 -6.79
N TRP A 157 7.01 -6.11 -6.69
CA TRP A 157 6.03 -5.30 -7.41
C TRP A 157 4.91 -4.83 -6.51
N LEU A 158 4.39 -3.65 -6.83
CA LEU A 158 3.09 -3.18 -6.37
C LEU A 158 2.07 -3.48 -7.46
N LEU A 159 1.14 -4.37 -7.17
CA LEU A 159 0.06 -4.79 -8.06
C LEU A 159 -1.22 -4.06 -7.70
N LYS A 160 -1.85 -3.37 -8.64
CA LYS A 160 -3.18 -2.76 -8.50
C LYS A 160 -4.20 -3.65 -9.20
N PHE A 161 -5.23 -4.04 -8.45
CA PHE A 161 -6.27 -4.92 -9.00
C PHE A 161 -7.20 -4.15 -9.93
N ASP A 162 -7.47 -4.70 -11.10
CA ASP A 162 -8.40 -4.15 -12.08
C ASP A 162 -9.83 -4.68 -11.86
N GLY A 163 -10.83 -3.81 -11.90
CA GLY A 163 -12.25 -4.15 -11.83
C GLY A 163 -12.68 -4.81 -10.52
N VAL A 164 -12.22 -4.33 -9.37
CA VAL A 164 -12.66 -4.77 -8.05
C VAL A 164 -14.04 -4.17 -7.74
N ALA A 165 -15.01 -5.01 -7.38
CA ALA A 165 -16.32 -4.53 -6.94
C ALA A 165 -16.21 -3.71 -5.64
N GLY A 166 -16.98 -2.62 -5.53
CA GLY A 166 -16.98 -1.74 -4.36
C GLY A 166 -15.74 -0.84 -4.20
N ASN A 167 -14.81 -0.90 -5.15
CA ASN A 167 -13.64 -0.02 -5.18
C ASN A 167 -14.10 1.37 -5.63
N ARG A 168 -14.17 2.33 -4.70
CA ARG A 168 -14.60 3.71 -4.95
C ARG A 168 -13.52 4.68 -4.55
N ASP A 169 -13.16 5.57 -5.47
CA ASP A 169 -12.39 6.77 -5.16
C ASP A 169 -13.28 7.98 -5.44
N LYS A 170 -13.59 8.78 -4.41
CA LYS A 170 -14.40 9.98 -4.50
C LYS A 170 -15.75 9.76 -5.23
N GLU A 171 -16.50 8.75 -4.84
CA GLU A 171 -17.84 8.41 -5.36
C GLU A 171 -17.91 7.75 -6.75
N LEU A 172 -16.79 7.62 -7.46
CA LEU A 172 -16.76 6.94 -8.75
C LEU A 172 -16.50 5.44 -8.57
N GLU A 173 -17.32 4.62 -9.20
CA GLU A 173 -17.05 3.20 -9.34
C GLU A 173 -15.80 2.99 -10.23
N ASP A 174 -15.01 1.97 -9.91
CA ASP A 174 -13.80 1.63 -10.64
C ASP A 174 -14.14 0.62 -11.76
N PRO A 175 -14.44 1.08 -13.00
CA PRO A 175 -14.74 0.17 -14.08
C PRO A 175 -13.50 -0.66 -14.45
N LYS A 176 -13.73 -1.77 -15.12
CA LYS A 176 -12.64 -2.54 -15.72
C LYS A 176 -11.85 -1.70 -16.72
N GLY A 177 -10.52 -1.85 -16.74
CA GLY A 177 -9.65 -1.18 -17.69
C GLY A 177 -8.75 -0.09 -17.09
N TYR A 178 -8.93 0.27 -15.83
CA TYR A 178 -8.02 1.25 -15.18
C TYR A 178 -6.57 0.82 -15.19
N GLY A 179 -6.28 -0.48 -15.04
CA GLY A 179 -4.91 -0.99 -15.15
C GLY A 179 -4.28 -0.68 -16.50
N THR A 180 -5.05 -0.80 -17.58
CA THR A 180 -4.61 -0.45 -18.94
C THR A 180 -4.38 1.06 -19.10
N ILE A 181 -5.23 1.90 -18.49
CA ILE A 181 -5.08 3.36 -18.49
C ILE A 181 -3.80 3.76 -17.75
N GLU A 182 -3.54 3.23 -16.57
CA GLU A 182 -2.30 3.51 -15.82
C GLU A 182 -1.05 3.08 -16.63
N TYR A 183 -1.12 1.96 -17.31
CA TYR A 183 -0.03 1.52 -18.17
C TYR A 183 0.19 2.44 -19.38
N ALA A 184 -0.89 2.96 -19.98
CA ALA A 184 -0.79 3.95 -21.05
C ALA A 184 -0.10 5.24 -20.55
N TYR A 185 -0.42 5.72 -19.37
CA TYR A 185 0.27 6.86 -18.74
C TYR A 185 1.75 6.59 -18.50
N TYR A 186 2.11 5.37 -18.06
CA TYR A 186 3.52 4.98 -17.97
C TYR A 186 4.25 5.08 -19.32
N LEU A 187 3.65 4.56 -20.40
CA LEU A 187 4.24 4.65 -21.74
C LEU A 187 4.40 6.11 -22.20
N MET A 188 3.38 6.95 -21.95
CA MET A 188 3.43 8.38 -22.26
C MET A 188 4.53 9.09 -21.47
N ALA A 189 4.66 8.84 -20.18
CA ALA A 189 5.70 9.42 -19.33
C ALA A 189 7.11 9.04 -19.83
N ARG A 190 7.29 7.75 -20.16
CA ARG A 190 8.56 7.27 -20.76
C ARG A 190 8.86 7.93 -22.10
N ALA A 191 7.86 8.08 -22.96
CA ALA A 191 8.00 8.78 -24.25
C ALA A 191 8.34 10.26 -24.08
N ALA A 192 7.86 10.90 -22.99
CA ALA A 192 8.21 12.27 -22.64
C ALA A 192 9.59 12.41 -21.96
N GLY A 193 10.37 11.34 -21.83
CA GLY A 193 11.71 11.35 -21.23
C GLY A 193 11.74 11.23 -19.71
N ILE A 194 10.61 10.98 -19.06
CA ILE A 194 10.56 10.79 -17.60
C ILE A 194 11.13 9.42 -17.24
N THR A 195 12.11 9.40 -16.33
CA THR A 195 12.67 8.16 -15.79
C THR A 195 11.69 7.56 -14.78
N MET A 196 11.20 6.38 -15.09
CA MET A 196 10.29 5.61 -14.22
C MET A 196 10.80 4.20 -14.04
N THR A 197 10.46 3.60 -12.89
CA THR A 197 10.63 2.16 -12.69
C THR A 197 9.78 1.38 -13.70
N GLU A 198 10.17 0.15 -13.98
CA GLU A 198 9.43 -0.70 -14.91
C GLU A 198 7.98 -0.90 -14.46
N CYS A 199 7.05 -0.73 -15.41
CA CYS A 199 5.64 -1.08 -15.22
C CYS A 199 5.23 -2.14 -16.23
N ARG A 200 4.29 -3.00 -15.83
CA ARG A 200 3.76 -4.09 -16.66
C ARG A 200 2.27 -4.27 -16.43
N LEU A 201 1.65 -5.02 -17.32
CA LEU A 201 0.31 -5.58 -17.14
C LEU A 201 0.45 -7.07 -16.81
N LEU A 202 -0.13 -7.48 -15.67
CA LEU A 202 -0.32 -8.89 -15.34
C LEU A 202 -1.69 -9.30 -15.88
N GLU A 203 -1.71 -10.20 -16.86
CA GLU A 203 -2.94 -10.69 -17.45
C GLU A 203 -3.39 -11.97 -16.74
N GLU A 204 -4.61 -11.95 -16.21
CA GLU A 204 -5.22 -13.11 -15.55
C GLU A 204 -6.75 -13.07 -15.73
N ASN A 205 -7.32 -14.18 -16.16
CA ASN A 205 -8.77 -14.36 -16.30
C ASN A 205 -9.48 -13.21 -17.05
N GLY A 206 -8.87 -12.72 -18.15
CA GLY A 206 -9.41 -11.64 -18.98
C GLY A 206 -9.35 -10.25 -18.34
N ARG A 207 -8.57 -10.07 -17.27
CA ARG A 207 -8.26 -8.80 -16.62
C ARG A 207 -6.81 -8.42 -16.87
N ARG A 208 -6.54 -7.12 -16.78
CA ARG A 208 -5.21 -6.54 -16.94
C ARG A 208 -4.85 -5.70 -15.73
N HIS A 209 -4.22 -6.33 -14.77
CA HIS A 209 -3.77 -5.69 -13.55
C HIS A 209 -2.50 -4.88 -13.81
N PHE A 210 -2.50 -3.60 -13.41
CA PHE A 210 -1.31 -2.77 -13.49
C PHE A 210 -0.34 -3.14 -12.37
N MET A 211 0.93 -3.28 -12.70
CA MET A 211 1.98 -3.47 -11.71
C MET A 211 3.18 -2.58 -11.99
N THR A 212 3.77 -2.04 -10.92
CA THR A 212 4.98 -1.24 -10.95
C THR A 212 6.06 -1.88 -10.09
N ARG A 213 7.28 -1.95 -10.62
CA ARG A 213 8.42 -2.50 -9.90
C ARG A 213 8.78 -1.60 -8.73
N ARG A 214 8.96 -2.17 -7.56
CA ARG A 214 9.34 -1.42 -6.36
C ARG A 214 10.80 -1.00 -6.45
N PHE A 215 11.06 0.30 -6.35
CA PHE A 215 12.41 0.87 -6.29
C PHE A 215 13.00 0.79 -4.87
N ASP A 216 12.16 0.65 -3.86
CA ASP A 216 12.55 0.58 -2.45
C ASP A 216 12.91 -0.84 -1.97
N ARG A 217 13.01 -1.78 -2.90
CA ARG A 217 13.47 -3.16 -2.66
C ARG A 217 14.59 -3.50 -3.63
N LEU A 218 15.75 -3.81 -3.08
CA LEU A 218 16.89 -4.30 -3.85
C LEU A 218 16.86 -5.82 -4.02
N ALA A 219 17.75 -6.33 -4.84
CA ALA A 219 18.00 -7.76 -4.95
C ALA A 219 18.32 -8.30 -3.54
N GLN A 220 17.79 -9.47 -3.17
CA GLN A 220 17.91 -10.08 -1.84
C GLN A 220 16.98 -9.52 -0.74
N GLY A 221 16.12 -8.53 -1.06
CA GLY A 221 15.13 -8.02 -0.12
C GLY A 221 15.62 -6.88 0.78
N GLU A 222 16.79 -6.33 0.52
CA GLU A 222 17.27 -5.11 1.17
C GLU A 222 16.29 -3.95 0.91
N LYS A 223 16.13 -3.08 1.91
CA LYS A 223 15.17 -1.99 1.90
C LYS A 223 15.86 -0.64 1.75
N LEU A 224 15.36 0.19 0.85
CA LEU A 224 15.72 1.61 0.79
C LEU A 224 14.68 2.44 1.54
N HIS A 225 15.14 3.50 2.20
CA HIS A 225 14.23 4.47 2.80
C HIS A 225 13.40 5.16 1.72
N MET A 226 12.12 5.30 1.99
CA MET A 226 11.18 6.03 1.13
C MET A 226 10.32 6.93 2.02
N GLN A 227 10.09 8.14 1.56
CA GLN A 227 9.18 9.08 2.20
C GLN A 227 8.48 9.90 1.13
N SER A 228 7.16 10.08 1.27
CA SER A 228 6.41 10.91 0.33
C SER A 228 6.73 12.40 0.51
N LEU A 229 6.49 13.19 -0.53
CA LEU A 229 6.61 14.64 -0.46
C LEU A 229 5.67 15.24 0.60
N CYS A 230 4.47 14.69 0.72
CA CYS A 230 3.50 15.12 1.75
C CYS A 230 4.05 14.93 3.16
N ALA A 231 4.73 13.83 3.41
CA ALA A 231 5.35 13.56 4.70
C ALA A 231 6.57 14.43 4.98
N LEU A 232 7.40 14.69 3.97
CA LEU A 232 8.58 15.56 4.08
C LEU A 232 8.22 17.01 4.37
N ALA A 233 7.24 17.55 3.63
CA ALA A 233 6.85 18.96 3.72
C ALA A 233 5.63 19.18 4.62
N HIS A 234 5.08 18.14 5.25
CA HIS A 234 3.84 18.15 6.00
C HIS A 234 2.65 18.74 5.22
N PHE A 235 2.56 18.39 3.92
CA PHE A 235 1.44 18.80 3.09
C PHE A 235 0.20 17.96 3.38
N ASP A 236 -0.96 18.61 3.49
CA ASP A 236 -2.23 17.93 3.68
C ASP A 236 -2.82 17.48 2.34
N PHE A 237 -2.57 16.23 1.95
CA PHE A 237 -3.08 15.68 0.68
C PHE A 237 -4.61 15.53 0.65
N ASN A 238 -5.31 15.64 1.79
CA ASN A 238 -6.77 15.66 1.85
C ASN A 238 -7.35 17.04 1.47
N HIS A 239 -6.50 18.07 1.40
CA HIS A 239 -6.89 19.41 1.03
C HIS A 239 -6.62 19.65 -0.47
N ALA A 240 -7.58 19.31 -1.31
CA ALA A 240 -7.45 19.45 -2.77
C ALA A 240 -7.19 20.90 -3.19
N GLY A 241 -6.20 21.10 -4.08
CA GLY A 241 -5.82 22.43 -4.59
C GLY A 241 -5.02 23.31 -3.63
N ALA A 242 -4.63 22.81 -2.45
CA ALA A 242 -3.87 23.58 -1.47
C ALA A 242 -2.38 23.78 -1.85
N TYR A 243 -1.84 22.95 -2.74
CA TYR A 243 -0.43 22.93 -3.07
C TYR A 243 -0.20 22.96 -4.57
N ALA A 244 0.88 23.66 -4.98
CA ALA A 244 1.31 23.78 -6.36
C ALA A 244 2.65 23.07 -6.61
N TYR A 245 2.97 22.83 -7.86
CA TYR A 245 4.25 22.21 -8.26
C TYR A 245 5.47 23.04 -7.82
N GLU A 246 5.35 24.37 -7.73
CA GLU A 246 6.39 25.26 -7.23
C GLU A 246 6.79 24.90 -5.79
N GLN A 247 5.84 24.59 -4.94
CA GLN A 247 6.11 24.15 -3.55
C GLN A 247 6.82 22.80 -3.53
N ALA A 248 6.43 21.87 -4.41
CA ALA A 248 7.12 20.60 -4.58
C ALA A 248 8.58 20.80 -4.99
N LEU A 249 8.83 21.64 -6.01
CA LEU A 249 10.18 21.95 -6.50
C LEU A 249 11.03 22.67 -5.44
N LEU A 250 10.43 23.57 -4.65
CA LEU A 250 11.12 24.21 -3.53
C LEU A 250 11.55 23.20 -2.46
N THR A 251 10.68 22.25 -2.13
CA THR A 251 11.02 21.17 -1.18
C THR A 251 12.17 20.31 -1.71
N ILE A 252 12.15 19.94 -2.99
CA ILE A 252 13.23 19.18 -3.63
C ILE A 252 14.56 19.95 -3.57
N ARG A 253 14.54 21.26 -3.81
CA ARG A 253 15.74 22.11 -3.70
C ARG A 253 16.31 22.16 -2.27
N GLN A 254 15.45 22.12 -1.25
CA GLN A 254 15.87 22.06 0.15
C GLN A 254 16.60 20.76 0.50
N LEU A 255 16.34 19.68 -0.21
CA LEU A 255 17.01 18.39 -0.02
C LEU A 255 18.45 18.39 -0.56
N GLN A 256 18.91 19.46 -1.23
CA GLN A 256 20.25 19.58 -1.79
C GLN A 256 20.65 18.43 -2.72
N LEU A 257 19.69 17.89 -3.45
CA LEU A 257 19.93 16.85 -4.44
C LEU A 257 20.77 17.38 -5.62
N PRO A 258 21.55 16.53 -6.31
CA PRO A 258 22.25 16.93 -7.54
C PRO A 258 21.24 17.48 -8.56
N MET A 259 21.60 18.59 -9.23
CA MET A 259 20.71 19.22 -10.23
C MET A 259 20.28 18.27 -11.36
N ALA A 260 21.07 17.25 -11.67
CA ALA A 260 20.69 16.21 -12.64
C ALA A 260 19.58 15.27 -12.13
N ALA A 261 19.26 15.32 -10.84
CA ALA A 261 18.20 14.50 -10.23
C ALA A 261 16.90 15.31 -10.03
N VAL A 262 16.92 16.61 -10.31
CA VAL A 262 15.80 17.56 -10.23
C VAL A 262 15.27 17.89 -11.61
#